data_2604a62d2116bb2fd9cc1940fbf03232
#
_entry.id   2604a62d2116bb2fd9cc1940fbf03232
#
_cell.length_a   1.000
_cell.length_b   1.000
_cell.length_c   1.000
_cell.angle_alpha   90.00
_cell.angle_beta   90.00
_cell.angle_gamma   90.00
#
_symmetry.space_group_name_H-M   'P 1'
#
loop_
_entity.id
_entity.type
_entity.pdbx_description
1 polymer ?
#
loop_
_entity_poly.entity_id
_entity_poly.type
_entity_poly.pdbx_seq_one_letter_code
_entity_poly.pdbx_strand_id
1 'polypeptide(L)'
;MTRSGYRHEIAFVFGQLLSPHAVPALLQVLQNPKESDMVRHEAAEALGGIATPEVLPYLKEYMTREDAPIVVRESCQVALDMYEVVVSSFLWNTVMVLSFAFADHSTKIQINSSMPMV
;
A
#
# COMPACT_ATOMS: atom_id res chain seq x y z
N MET A 1 25.93 -14.84 -1.18
CA MET A 1 25.05 -13.65 -1.16
C MET A 1 25.62 -12.59 -0.21
N THR A 2 25.61 -11.34 -0.60
CA THR A 2 26.09 -10.28 0.26
C THR A 2 25.06 -9.98 1.33
N ARG A 3 25.50 -9.32 2.41
CA ARG A 3 24.58 -8.90 3.46
C ARG A 3 23.46 -8.01 2.92
N SER A 4 23.77 -7.16 1.96
CA SER A 4 22.79 -6.29 1.30
C SER A 4 21.75 -7.10 0.53
N GLY A 5 22.20 -8.12 -0.20
CA GLY A 5 21.27 -8.98 -0.94
C GLY A 5 20.32 -9.75 -0.02
N TYR A 6 20.82 -10.19 1.12
CA TYR A 6 19.98 -10.87 2.10
C TYR A 6 18.90 -9.95 2.64
N ARG A 7 19.25 -8.71 2.97
CA ARG A 7 18.28 -7.73 3.47
C ARG A 7 17.23 -7.37 2.43
N HIS A 8 17.66 -7.26 1.17
CA HIS A 8 16.76 -7.00 0.07
C HIS A 8 15.70 -8.11 -0.04
N GLU A 9 16.11 -9.36 0.04
CA GLU A 9 15.17 -10.47 -0.01
C GLU A 9 14.23 -10.48 1.18
N ILE A 10 14.70 -10.13 2.36
CA ILE A 10 13.83 -10.07 3.55
C ILE A 10 12.77 -8.98 3.38
N ALA A 11 13.15 -7.81 2.89
CA ALA A 11 12.20 -6.73 2.65
C ALA A 11 11.16 -7.15 1.61
N PHE A 12 11.59 -7.81 0.56
CA PHE A 12 10.69 -8.32 -0.48
C PHE A 12 9.70 -9.34 0.09
N VAL A 13 10.18 -10.28 0.91
CA VAL A 13 9.31 -11.28 1.54
C VAL A 13 8.30 -10.62 2.45
N PHE A 14 8.71 -9.62 3.24
CA PHE A 14 7.77 -8.90 4.11
C PHE A 14 6.69 -8.18 3.29
N GLY A 15 7.09 -7.60 2.15
CA GLY A 15 6.13 -6.98 1.24
C GLY A 15 5.16 -8.00 0.66
N GLN A 16 5.65 -9.16 0.31
CA GLN A 16 4.81 -10.26 -0.20
C GLN A 16 3.78 -10.72 0.82
N LEU A 17 4.16 -10.73 2.09
CA LEU A 17 3.25 -11.11 3.16
C LEU A 17 2.24 -10.01 3.49
N LEU A 18 2.49 -8.78 3.06
CA LEU A 18 1.60 -7.63 3.28
C LEU A 18 1.17 -7.51 4.74
N SER A 19 2.10 -7.76 5.66
CA SER A 19 1.79 -7.76 7.06
C SER A 19 1.97 -6.39 7.69
N PRO A 20 0.93 -5.81 8.32
CA PRO A 20 1.10 -4.55 9.04
C PRO A 20 2.14 -4.60 10.15
N HIS A 21 2.41 -5.77 10.68
CA HIS A 21 3.45 -5.94 11.72
C HIS A 21 4.85 -5.66 11.19
N ALA A 22 5.06 -5.73 9.88
CA ALA A 22 6.34 -5.42 9.28
C ALA A 22 6.60 -3.91 9.14
N VAL A 23 5.59 -3.07 9.29
CA VAL A 23 5.69 -1.63 9.03
C VAL A 23 6.81 -0.97 9.84
N PRO A 24 6.94 -1.17 11.17
CA PRO A 24 8.03 -0.51 11.90
C PRO A 24 9.42 -0.88 11.38
N ALA A 25 9.64 -2.14 11.08
CA ALA A 25 10.94 -2.59 10.57
C ALA A 25 11.22 -2.03 9.19
N LEU A 26 10.21 -1.99 8.31
CA LEU A 26 10.35 -1.44 6.97
C LEU A 26 10.61 0.06 7.00
N LEU A 27 9.96 0.79 7.92
CA LEU A 27 10.22 2.21 8.10
C LEU A 27 11.66 2.47 8.55
N GLN A 28 12.19 1.64 9.44
CA GLN A 28 13.59 1.76 9.85
C GLN A 28 14.53 1.57 8.66
N VAL A 29 14.24 0.62 7.79
CA VAL A 29 15.04 0.38 6.60
C VAL A 29 14.97 1.58 5.65
N LEU A 30 13.77 2.07 5.38
CA LEU A 30 13.58 3.23 4.49
C LEU A 30 14.37 4.45 4.99
N GLN A 31 14.34 4.69 6.29
CA GLN A 31 14.92 5.87 6.92
C GLN A 31 16.44 5.76 7.13
N ASN A 32 17.02 4.60 6.94
CA ASN A 32 18.42 4.38 7.24
C ASN A 32 19.29 4.76 6.04
N PRO A 33 20.04 5.89 6.10
CA PRO A 33 20.88 6.30 4.99
C PRO A 33 22.08 5.40 4.75
N LYS A 34 22.39 4.51 5.69
CA LYS A 34 23.48 3.54 5.54
C LYS A 34 23.02 2.28 4.82
N GLU A 35 21.73 2.10 4.65
CA GLU A 35 21.22 0.95 3.94
C GLU A 35 21.38 1.17 2.44
N SER A 36 21.49 0.08 1.67
CA SER A 36 21.62 0.19 0.22
C SER A 36 20.33 0.74 -0.41
N ASP A 37 20.49 1.41 -1.54
CA ASP A 37 19.35 1.99 -2.26
C ASP A 37 18.34 0.92 -2.65
N MET A 38 18.81 -0.26 -3.04
CA MET A 38 17.93 -1.37 -3.44
C MET A 38 17.10 -1.87 -2.26
N VAL A 39 17.71 -2.00 -1.09
CA VAL A 39 16.99 -2.44 0.11
C VAL A 39 15.95 -1.40 0.53
N ARG A 40 16.32 -0.12 0.46
CA ARG A 40 15.39 0.98 0.75
C ARG A 40 14.25 1.05 -0.26
N HIS A 41 14.54 0.79 -1.54
CA HIS A 41 13.55 0.67 -2.60
C HIS A 41 12.51 -0.41 -2.27
N GLU A 42 12.98 -1.61 -1.93
CA GLU A 42 12.07 -2.71 -1.59
C GLU A 42 11.24 -2.40 -0.35
N ALA A 43 11.85 -1.74 0.63
CA ALA A 43 11.11 -1.33 1.82
C ALA A 43 10.00 -0.33 1.48
N ALA A 44 10.28 0.64 0.63
CA ALA A 44 9.28 1.62 0.20
C ALA A 44 8.11 0.93 -0.51
N GLU A 45 8.41 0.06 -1.46
CA GLU A 45 7.37 -0.65 -2.20
C GLU A 45 6.54 -1.55 -1.29
N ALA A 46 7.18 -2.25 -0.35
CA ALA A 46 6.47 -3.06 0.62
C ALA A 46 5.51 -2.21 1.47
N LEU A 47 5.96 -1.05 1.91
CA LEU A 47 5.11 -0.13 2.68
C LEU A 47 3.90 0.33 1.88
N GLY A 48 4.09 0.64 0.60
CA GLY A 48 2.98 1.00 -0.27
C GLY A 48 1.98 -0.12 -0.45
N GLY A 49 2.47 -1.36 -0.56
CA GLY A 49 1.60 -2.53 -0.71
C GLY A 49 0.85 -2.89 0.55
N ILE A 50 1.46 -2.69 1.73
CA ILE A 50 0.80 -2.91 3.02
C ILE A 50 -0.31 -1.87 3.22
N ALA A 51 -0.07 -0.64 2.79
CA ALA A 51 -1.07 0.41 2.69
C ALA A 51 -1.77 0.77 4.00
N THR A 52 -1.04 0.78 5.12
CA THR A 52 -1.58 1.33 6.37
C THR A 52 -1.43 2.86 6.36
N PRO A 53 -2.39 3.60 6.95
CA PRO A 53 -2.34 5.07 6.91
C PRO A 53 -1.07 5.67 7.50
N GLU A 54 -0.46 5.00 8.46
CA GLU A 54 0.72 5.50 9.15
C GLU A 54 1.94 5.63 8.25
N VAL A 55 1.98 4.93 7.11
CA VAL A 55 3.13 4.99 6.21
C VAL A 55 3.13 6.23 5.33
N LEU A 56 1.97 6.87 5.13
CA LEU A 56 1.83 7.99 4.20
C LEU A 56 2.78 9.15 4.47
N PRO A 57 2.90 9.67 5.71
CA PRO A 57 3.80 10.79 5.95
C PRO A 57 5.25 10.46 5.61
N TYR A 58 5.67 9.24 5.87
CA TYR A 58 7.04 8.82 5.59
C TYR A 58 7.32 8.69 4.11
N LEU A 59 6.38 8.12 3.36
CA LEU A 59 6.53 8.00 1.92
C LEU A 59 6.56 9.38 1.26
N LYS A 60 5.71 10.30 1.71
CA LYS A 60 5.69 11.66 1.19
C LYS A 60 6.96 12.43 1.52
N GLU A 61 7.48 12.24 2.73
CA GLU A 61 8.74 12.87 3.14
C GLU A 61 9.89 12.40 2.25
N TYR A 62 10.06 11.10 2.10
CA TYR A 62 11.19 10.55 1.35
C TYR A 62 11.04 10.72 -0.16
N MET A 63 9.85 10.93 -0.67
CA MET A 63 9.64 11.27 -2.06
C MET A 63 10.24 12.64 -2.41
N THR A 64 10.18 13.59 -1.48
CA THR A 64 10.59 14.97 -1.73
C THR A 64 11.91 15.36 -1.06
N ARG A 65 12.49 14.46 -0.29
CA ARG A 65 13.69 14.78 0.49
C ARG A 65 14.92 14.84 -0.39
N GLU A 66 15.58 16.00 -0.40
CA GLU A 66 16.71 16.25 -1.31
C GLU A 66 17.93 15.38 -0.99
N ASP A 67 18.13 15.03 0.28
CA ASP A 67 19.26 14.20 0.69
C ASP A 67 19.03 12.70 0.51
N ALA A 68 17.86 12.30 0.09
CA ALA A 68 17.59 10.91 -0.24
C ALA A 68 18.05 10.61 -1.67
N PRO A 69 18.62 9.41 -1.92
CA PRO A 69 18.98 9.02 -3.28
C PRO A 69 17.76 9.05 -4.20
N ILE A 70 18.01 9.35 -5.49
CA ILE A 70 16.93 9.47 -6.45
C ILE A 70 16.10 8.18 -6.56
N VAL A 71 16.75 7.03 -6.48
CA VAL A 71 16.08 5.73 -6.52
C VAL A 71 15.09 5.62 -5.35
N VAL A 72 15.47 6.08 -4.17
CA VAL A 72 14.59 6.02 -2.99
C VAL A 72 13.41 6.97 -3.16
N ARG A 73 13.65 8.16 -3.69
CA ARG A 73 12.58 9.14 -3.94
C ARG A 73 11.57 8.61 -4.94
N GLU A 74 12.06 8.04 -6.04
CA GLU A 74 11.20 7.46 -7.07
C GLU A 74 10.43 6.25 -6.53
N SER A 75 11.08 5.44 -5.71
CA SER A 75 10.42 4.30 -5.06
C SER A 75 9.28 4.73 -4.16
N CYS A 76 9.46 5.83 -3.45
CA CYS A 76 8.39 6.37 -2.60
C CYS A 76 7.22 6.89 -3.43
N GLN A 77 7.49 7.47 -4.61
CA GLN A 77 6.43 7.87 -5.53
C GLN A 77 5.63 6.64 -5.98
N VAL A 78 6.33 5.60 -6.44
CA VAL A 78 5.68 4.35 -6.85
C VAL A 78 4.88 3.75 -5.70
N ALA A 79 5.45 3.78 -4.49
CA ALA A 79 4.78 3.26 -3.31
C ALA A 79 3.49 4.03 -2.99
N LEU A 80 3.49 5.34 -3.17
CA LEU A 80 2.29 6.15 -2.97
C LEU A 80 1.22 5.82 -4.00
N ASP A 81 1.62 5.63 -5.26
CA ASP A 81 0.69 5.22 -6.31
C ASP A 81 0.10 3.84 -6.00
N MET A 82 0.92 2.91 -5.53
CA MET A 82 0.47 1.59 -5.12
C MET A 82 -0.48 1.66 -3.93
N TYR A 83 -0.17 2.51 -2.96
CA TYR A 83 -1.02 2.75 -1.80
C TYR A 83 -2.42 3.18 -2.24
N GLU A 84 -2.50 4.12 -3.16
CA GLU A 84 -3.79 4.61 -3.65
C GLU A 84 -4.59 3.50 -4.33
N VAL A 85 -3.93 2.68 -5.14
CA VAL A 85 -4.59 1.56 -5.81
C VAL A 85 -5.11 0.55 -4.80
N VAL A 86 -4.30 0.18 -3.80
CA VAL A 86 -4.69 -0.80 -2.79
C VAL A 86 -5.88 -0.29 -1.98
N VAL A 87 -5.82 0.96 -1.52
CA VAL A 87 -6.89 1.55 -0.73
C VAL A 87 -8.17 1.69 -1.54
N SER A 88 -8.05 2.15 -2.79
CA SER A 88 -9.20 2.30 -3.68
C SER A 88 -9.86 0.95 -3.96
N SER A 89 -9.06 -0.08 -4.20
CA SER A 89 -9.58 -1.43 -4.44
C SER A 89 -10.30 -1.96 -3.21
N PHE A 90 -9.72 -1.75 -2.02
CA PHE A 90 -10.36 -2.17 -0.77
C PHE A 90 -11.68 -1.46 -0.56
N LEU A 91 -11.71 -0.13 -0.75
CA LEU A 91 -12.93 0.65 -0.59
C LEU A 91 -13.99 0.25 -1.59
N TRP A 92 -13.60 0.04 -2.84
CA TRP A 92 -14.51 -0.40 -3.90
C TRP A 92 -15.14 -1.74 -3.54
N ASN A 93 -14.31 -2.71 -3.14
CA ASN A 93 -14.80 -4.03 -2.75
C ASN A 93 -15.75 -3.93 -1.56
N THR A 94 -15.43 -3.10 -0.57
CA THR A 94 -16.28 -2.90 0.60
C THR A 94 -17.62 -2.31 0.20
N VAL A 95 -17.62 -1.29 -0.66
CA VAL A 95 -18.84 -0.66 -1.13
C VAL A 95 -19.69 -1.67 -1.92
N MET A 96 -19.06 -2.45 -2.78
CA MET A 96 -19.77 -3.46 -3.57
C MET A 96 -20.42 -4.53 -2.69
N VAL A 97 -19.67 -5.02 -1.69
CA VAL A 97 -20.20 -6.02 -0.77
C VAL A 97 -21.37 -5.46 0.03
N LEU A 98 -21.24 -4.25 0.56
CA LEU A 98 -22.30 -3.62 1.33
C LEU A 98 -23.51 -3.34 0.45
N SER A 99 -23.30 -2.87 -0.77
CA SER A 99 -24.40 -2.63 -1.71
C SER A 99 -25.15 -3.92 -2.02
N PHE A 100 -24.42 -4.99 -2.23
CA PHE A 100 -25.01 -6.27 -2.54
C PHE A 100 -25.80 -6.82 -1.35
N ALA A 101 -25.24 -6.74 -0.15
CA ALA A 101 -25.92 -7.17 1.06
C ALA A 101 -27.17 -6.35 1.33
N PHE A 102 -27.07 -5.02 1.11
CA PHE A 102 -28.21 -4.14 1.28
C PHE A 102 -29.30 -4.43 0.26
N ALA A 103 -28.91 -4.68 -0.98
CA ALA A 103 -29.85 -5.01 -2.04
C ALA A 103 -30.64 -6.28 -1.73
N ASP A 104 -30.00 -7.23 -1.05
CA ASP A 104 -30.66 -8.49 -0.71
C ASP A 104 -31.80 -8.30 0.30
N HIS A 105 -31.75 -7.25 1.09
CA HIS A 105 -32.77 -7.01 2.12
C HIS A 105 -33.78 -5.92 1.77
N SER A 106 -33.30 -4.80 1.31
CA SER A 106 -34.17 -3.64 1.12
C SER A 106 -34.36 -3.29 -0.34
N THR A 107 -33.30 -3.27 -1.07
CA THR A 107 -33.31 -2.80 -2.45
C THR A 107 -34.09 -3.75 -3.36
N LYS A 108 -34.14 -5.00 -3.01
CA LYS A 108 -34.89 -5.97 -3.77
C LYS A 108 -36.36 -5.61 -3.81
N ILE A 109 -36.89 -5.14 -2.69
CA ILE A 109 -38.29 -4.70 -2.62
C ILE A 109 -38.46 -3.40 -3.41
N GLN A 110 -37.49 -2.50 -3.31
CA GLN A 110 -37.58 -1.24 -4.05
C GLN A 110 -37.52 -1.43 -5.56
N ILE A 111 -36.72 -2.38 -6.03
CA ILE A 111 -36.64 -2.65 -7.43
C ILE A 111 -37.97 -3.14 -7.98
N ASN A 112 -38.65 -3.99 -7.22
CA ASN A 112 -39.93 -4.50 -7.62
C ASN A 112 -40.99 -3.43 -7.69
N SER A 113 -40.86 -2.40 -6.87
CA SER A 113 -41.86 -1.34 -6.83
C SER A 113 -41.52 -0.14 -7.69
N SER A 114 -40.25 0.13 -7.91
CA SER A 114 -39.85 1.35 -8.63
C SER A 114 -39.26 1.14 -9.97
N MET A 115 -39.18 -0.12 -10.43
CA MET A 115 -38.63 -0.34 -11.70
C MET A 115 -39.61 -0.70 -12.62
N PRO A 116 -40.39 0.09 -12.93
CA PRO A 116 -41.42 -0.23 -13.77
C PRO A 116 -40.99 -0.41 -15.14
N MET A 117 -40.21 -0.03 -15.52
CA MET A 117 -40.05 -0.04 -16.52
C MET A 117 -39.14 -0.01 -17.21
N VAL A 118 -38.61 -0.09 -17.33
CA VAL A 118 -37.71 -0.02 -18.22
C VAL A 118 -37.96 -0.64 -19.33
#